data_cb20399a3ea0615b78ea3711f13d6bd2
#
_entry.id   cb20399a3ea0615b78ea3711f13d6bd2
#
_cell.length_a   1.000
_cell.length_b   1.000
_cell.length_c   1.000
_cell.angle_alpha   90.00
_cell.angle_beta   90.00
_cell.angle_gamma   90.00
#
_symmetry.space_group_name_H-M   'P 1'
#
loop_
_entity.id
_entity.type
_entity.pdbx_description
1 polymer ?
#
loop_
_entity_poly.entity_id
_entity_poly.type
_entity_poly.pdbx_seq_one_letter_code
_entity_poly.pdbx_strand_id
1 'polypeptide(L)'
;MKTINIPLPKIGESTTEAKIVEWLKKPGDFIKRDELFAVIGTDKVDSEIFSEYEGTLKDILVKEGEEVSVGTPICTMEVDDNIEVSTVTLSAKRSEVVEVSNKDFSTPLHSAQNHKTQLIPRNSELVSFLSPVVRKMAAENGLSLEDLQKINGTGENGRIRKQDVENFLKPRKQKTYTPFVEEKLQLKVELGEALEPLSKMRKLIAENMEKSWRSIPHVTTFMDANVTKLVAYRDENKEKFLQENAVKLTYTHLIMKAVVDAVKVYPTLNSWFNNEELLEKKNVNLGFAAALPDGNLIVPNIKNAQNLSVIEIAQQVSEIGTRAKNGKLKPDDIQDTTFTVSNTGMFGSESGTPIISRPQVAVLALGNILRRAWIVDENGEEKMLPQSVMTLSLSYDHRIIDGALASKFLTEIKKNMECY
;
A
#
# COMPACT_ATOMS: atom_id res chain seq x y z
N MET A 1 1.87 41.40 -9.96
CA MET A 1 0.87 40.35 -9.66
C MET A 1 0.20 39.94 -10.96
N LYS A 2 0.15 38.67 -11.25
CA LYS A 2 -0.42 38.08 -12.47
C LYS A 2 -1.65 37.27 -12.12
N THR A 3 -2.74 37.44 -12.86
CA THR A 3 -3.94 36.61 -12.69
C THR A 3 -3.79 35.32 -13.51
N ILE A 4 -3.93 34.15 -12.89
CA ILE A 4 -3.88 32.85 -13.53
C ILE A 4 -5.22 32.11 -13.35
N ASN A 5 -5.57 31.31 -14.33
CA ASN A 5 -6.74 30.43 -14.26
C ASN A 5 -6.30 29.07 -13.67
N ILE A 6 -6.99 28.61 -12.66
CA ILE A 6 -6.76 27.30 -12.05
C ILE A 6 -7.72 26.29 -12.69
N PRO A 7 -7.21 25.33 -13.47
CA PRO A 7 -8.05 24.30 -14.10
C PRO A 7 -8.40 23.20 -13.11
N LEU A 8 -9.52 22.50 -13.34
CA LEU A 8 -9.87 21.29 -12.62
C LEU A 8 -8.81 20.20 -12.86
N PRO A 9 -8.10 19.70 -11.83
CA PRO A 9 -7.05 18.71 -12.00
C PRO A 9 -7.63 17.34 -12.41
N LYS A 10 -6.79 16.49 -13.03
CA LYS A 10 -7.17 15.14 -13.39
C LYS A 10 -7.14 14.22 -12.17
N ILE A 11 -8.30 13.68 -11.79
CA ILE A 11 -8.49 12.82 -10.62
C ILE A 11 -8.70 11.39 -11.08
N GLY A 12 -7.60 10.65 -11.28
CA GLY A 12 -7.63 9.27 -11.74
C GLY A 12 -7.64 9.11 -13.28
N GLU A 13 -7.40 7.89 -13.74
CA GLU A 13 -7.20 7.60 -15.18
C GLU A 13 -8.48 7.65 -16.02
N SER A 14 -9.65 7.45 -15.43
CA SER A 14 -10.94 7.32 -16.13
C SER A 14 -11.93 8.44 -15.87
N THR A 15 -11.60 9.47 -15.09
CA THR A 15 -12.51 10.57 -14.76
C THR A 15 -12.39 11.67 -15.79
N THR A 16 -13.48 11.96 -16.51
CA THR A 16 -13.58 13.04 -17.50
C THR A 16 -14.31 14.27 -16.99
N GLU A 17 -15.15 14.11 -15.96
CA GLU A 17 -16.01 15.17 -15.38
C GLU A 17 -16.06 15.00 -13.87
N ALA A 18 -16.15 16.13 -13.15
CA ALA A 18 -16.33 16.15 -11.70
C ALA A 18 -17.22 17.34 -11.29
N LYS A 19 -17.85 17.23 -10.13
CA LYS A 19 -18.75 18.21 -9.57
C LYS A 19 -18.06 18.94 -8.42
N ILE A 20 -18.15 20.27 -8.36
CA ILE A 20 -17.71 21.01 -7.18
C ILE A 20 -18.67 20.74 -6.04
N VAL A 21 -18.21 20.12 -4.96
CA VAL A 21 -19.00 19.80 -3.78
C VAL A 21 -19.05 20.99 -2.83
N GLU A 22 -17.89 21.56 -2.52
CA GLU A 22 -17.77 22.67 -1.55
C GLU A 22 -16.52 23.51 -1.83
N TRP A 23 -16.65 24.82 -1.69
CA TRP A 23 -15.55 25.77 -1.67
C TRP A 23 -15.17 26.09 -0.22
N LEU A 24 -13.96 25.75 0.19
CA LEU A 24 -13.45 26.01 1.54
C LEU A 24 -12.86 27.43 1.68
N LYS A 25 -12.65 28.11 0.58
CA LYS A 25 -12.13 29.49 0.50
C LYS A 25 -13.08 30.38 -0.28
N LYS A 26 -13.10 31.66 0.07
CA LYS A 26 -13.94 32.68 -0.56
C LYS A 26 -13.11 33.62 -1.41
N PRO A 27 -13.71 34.29 -2.42
CA PRO A 27 -13.04 35.37 -3.12
C PRO A 27 -12.48 36.42 -2.14
N GLY A 28 -11.19 36.74 -2.28
CA GLY A 28 -10.43 37.60 -1.39
C GLY A 28 -9.55 36.86 -0.37
N ASP A 29 -9.71 35.54 -0.18
CA ASP A 29 -8.89 34.76 0.75
C ASP A 29 -7.52 34.46 0.14
N PHE A 30 -6.49 34.54 0.96
CA PHE A 30 -5.14 34.11 0.59
C PHE A 30 -4.99 32.60 0.76
N ILE A 31 -4.45 31.94 -0.25
CA ILE A 31 -4.24 30.49 -0.29
C ILE A 31 -2.74 30.22 -0.42
N LYS A 32 -2.20 29.40 0.46
CA LYS A 32 -0.80 28.96 0.40
C LYS A 32 -0.66 27.80 -0.59
N ARG A 33 0.55 27.59 -1.05
CA ARG A 33 0.87 26.38 -1.82
C ARG A 33 0.61 25.12 -0.98
N ASP A 34 0.02 24.09 -1.60
CA ASP A 34 -0.42 22.84 -0.98
C ASP A 34 -1.52 23.03 0.10
N GLU A 35 -2.23 24.14 0.10
CA GLU A 35 -3.39 24.37 0.96
C GLU A 35 -4.67 23.89 0.29
N LEU A 36 -5.51 23.19 1.04
CA LEU A 36 -6.81 22.70 0.61
C LEU A 36 -7.77 23.87 0.41
N PHE A 37 -8.38 24.02 -0.79
CA PHE A 37 -9.27 25.15 -1.09
C PHE A 37 -10.64 24.77 -1.65
N ALA A 38 -10.80 23.56 -2.21
CA ALA A 38 -12.08 23.07 -2.69
C ALA A 38 -12.19 21.53 -2.56
N VAL A 39 -13.43 21.04 -2.50
CA VAL A 39 -13.75 19.61 -2.53
C VAL A 39 -14.60 19.33 -3.77
N ILE A 40 -14.26 18.29 -4.49
CA ILE A 40 -14.94 17.85 -5.70
C ILE A 40 -15.43 16.42 -5.56
N GLY A 41 -16.61 16.14 -6.10
CA GLY A 41 -17.22 14.82 -6.13
C GLY A 41 -17.16 14.21 -7.52
N THR A 42 -16.77 12.94 -7.59
CA THR A 42 -16.93 12.10 -8.76
C THR A 42 -18.05 11.08 -8.51
N ASP A 43 -18.40 10.30 -9.50
CA ASP A 43 -19.41 9.23 -9.39
C ASP A 43 -19.07 8.15 -8.35
N LYS A 44 -17.84 8.13 -7.86
CA LYS A 44 -17.29 7.08 -6.95
C LYS A 44 -16.77 7.60 -5.62
N VAL A 45 -16.11 8.75 -5.58
CA VAL A 45 -15.45 9.28 -4.38
C VAL A 45 -15.35 10.80 -4.44
N ASP A 46 -15.47 11.47 -3.28
CA ASP A 46 -15.12 12.88 -3.11
C ASP A 46 -13.60 13.03 -2.94
N SER A 47 -13.02 14.02 -3.62
CA SER A 47 -11.59 14.28 -3.63
C SER A 47 -11.30 15.71 -3.27
N GLU A 48 -10.21 15.93 -2.55
CA GLU A 48 -9.76 17.23 -2.09
C GLU A 48 -8.84 17.88 -3.13
N ILE A 49 -9.01 19.18 -3.39
CA ILE A 49 -8.13 19.95 -4.28
C ILE A 49 -7.22 20.86 -3.47
N PHE A 50 -5.91 20.67 -3.66
CA PHE A 50 -4.86 21.49 -3.07
C PHE A 50 -4.34 22.49 -4.09
N SER A 51 -3.97 23.68 -3.64
CA SER A 51 -3.45 24.73 -4.53
C SER A 51 -2.00 24.46 -4.93
N GLU A 52 -1.72 24.44 -6.23
CA GLU A 52 -0.35 24.37 -6.76
C GLU A 52 0.41 25.71 -6.65
N TYR A 53 -0.31 26.78 -6.42
CA TYR A 53 0.22 28.15 -6.40
C TYR A 53 -0.13 28.86 -5.10
N GLU A 54 0.73 29.77 -4.69
CA GLU A 54 0.48 30.70 -3.58
C GLU A 54 -0.06 32.03 -4.12
N GLY A 55 -1.21 32.48 -3.59
CA GLY A 55 -1.83 33.72 -4.07
C GLY A 55 -3.20 33.98 -3.47
N THR A 56 -3.87 35.04 -3.96
CA THR A 56 -5.21 35.40 -3.49
C THR A 56 -6.26 34.89 -4.47
N LEU A 57 -7.28 34.21 -3.99
CA LEU A 57 -8.43 33.75 -4.78
C LEU A 57 -9.21 35.00 -5.24
N LYS A 58 -9.32 35.22 -6.56
CA LYS A 58 -9.97 36.39 -7.11
C LYS A 58 -11.45 36.14 -7.40
N ASP A 59 -11.73 35.20 -8.27
CA ASP A 59 -13.10 34.85 -8.68
C ASP A 59 -13.31 33.35 -8.72
N ILE A 60 -14.49 32.87 -8.29
CA ILE A 60 -14.97 31.52 -8.46
C ILE A 60 -15.76 31.46 -9.74
N LEU A 61 -15.33 30.67 -10.72
CA LEU A 61 -15.95 30.56 -12.04
C LEU A 61 -17.04 29.49 -12.09
N VAL A 62 -16.97 28.49 -11.19
CA VAL A 62 -17.89 27.35 -11.13
C VAL A 62 -18.53 27.30 -9.74
N LYS A 63 -19.84 27.21 -9.69
CA LYS A 63 -20.61 27.18 -8.43
C LYS A 63 -20.62 25.78 -7.82
N GLU A 64 -20.86 25.73 -6.48
CA GLU A 64 -21.13 24.47 -5.80
C GLU A 64 -22.32 23.75 -6.43
N GLY A 65 -22.14 22.47 -6.68
CA GLY A 65 -23.17 21.67 -7.31
C GLY A 65 -23.09 21.58 -8.83
N GLU A 66 -22.20 22.28 -9.50
CA GLU A 66 -22.03 22.30 -10.95
C GLU A 66 -21.00 21.27 -11.40
N GLU A 67 -21.33 20.54 -12.48
CA GLU A 67 -20.43 19.54 -13.09
C GLU A 67 -19.55 20.20 -14.15
N VAL A 68 -18.26 19.88 -14.11
CA VAL A 68 -17.25 20.48 -14.99
C VAL A 68 -16.28 19.42 -15.50
N SER A 69 -15.89 19.53 -16.76
CA SER A 69 -14.91 18.65 -17.39
C SER A 69 -13.49 18.95 -16.89
N VAL A 70 -12.68 17.92 -16.74
CA VAL A 70 -11.26 18.02 -16.36
C VAL A 70 -10.51 18.98 -17.30
N GLY A 71 -9.71 19.89 -16.73
CA GLY A 71 -8.97 20.90 -17.47
C GLY A 71 -9.73 22.22 -17.68
N THR A 72 -11.01 22.31 -17.34
CA THR A 72 -11.77 23.56 -17.38
C THR A 72 -11.38 24.46 -16.20
N PRO A 73 -11.18 25.79 -16.41
CA PRO A 73 -10.91 26.72 -15.33
C PRO A 73 -12.05 26.77 -14.32
N ILE A 74 -11.74 26.52 -13.04
CA ILE A 74 -12.73 26.54 -11.94
C ILE A 74 -12.69 27.83 -11.12
N CYS A 75 -11.51 28.46 -11.04
CA CYS A 75 -11.35 29.75 -10.36
C CYS A 75 -10.18 30.53 -10.95
N THR A 76 -10.09 31.83 -10.59
CA THR A 76 -8.96 32.70 -10.91
C THR A 76 -8.20 33.05 -9.64
N MET A 77 -6.86 33.10 -9.73
CA MET A 77 -5.97 33.41 -8.62
C MET A 77 -4.97 34.48 -9.01
N GLU A 78 -4.70 35.40 -8.11
CA GLU A 78 -3.71 36.44 -8.27
C GLU A 78 -2.42 36.03 -7.55
N VAL A 79 -1.33 35.82 -8.34
CA VAL A 79 -0.03 35.32 -7.87
C VAL A 79 1.07 36.31 -8.12
N ASP A 80 2.19 36.23 -7.41
CA ASP A 80 3.36 37.07 -7.61
C ASP A 80 4.05 36.81 -8.96
N ASP A 81 4.63 37.87 -9.55
CA ASP A 81 5.21 37.88 -10.92
C ASP A 81 6.42 36.92 -11.10
N ASN A 82 6.97 36.35 -10.03
CA ASN A 82 8.15 35.48 -10.08
C ASN A 82 7.84 33.99 -10.27
N ILE A 83 6.59 33.61 -10.51
CA ILE A 83 6.21 32.18 -10.69
C ILE A 83 6.15 31.85 -12.19
N GLU A 84 7.02 30.98 -12.67
CA GLU A 84 6.96 30.40 -14.01
C GLU A 84 5.71 29.48 -14.12
N VAL A 85 4.73 29.94 -14.88
CA VAL A 85 3.53 29.16 -15.22
C VAL A 85 3.89 28.19 -16.35
N SER A 86 4.03 26.92 -16.05
CA SER A 86 4.20 25.87 -17.06
C SER A 86 2.90 25.72 -17.86
N THR A 87 2.79 26.39 -18.98
CA THR A 87 1.72 26.17 -19.95
C THR A 87 1.94 24.83 -20.65
N VAL A 88 1.22 23.81 -20.24
CA VAL A 88 1.13 22.54 -21.00
C VAL A 88 0.25 22.78 -22.22
N THR A 89 0.89 23.12 -23.32
CA THR A 89 0.25 23.18 -24.65
C THR A 89 0.17 21.73 -25.18
N LEU A 90 -1.02 21.17 -25.21
CA LEU A 90 -1.30 19.89 -25.90
C LEU A 90 -1.15 20.07 -27.41
N SER A 91 0.05 19.77 -27.96
CA SER A 91 0.22 19.59 -29.40
C SER A 91 -0.11 18.14 -29.76
N ALA A 92 -1.25 17.97 -30.42
CA ALA A 92 -1.63 16.73 -31.06
C ALA A 92 -0.63 16.41 -32.20
N LYS A 93 0.18 15.38 -32.03
CA LYS A 93 0.85 14.69 -33.15
C LYS A 93 0.16 13.37 -33.43
N ARG A 94 -0.44 13.33 -34.59
CA ARG A 94 -0.99 12.17 -35.29
C ARG A 94 0.17 11.26 -35.70
N SER A 95 0.15 9.98 -35.34
CA SER A 95 0.96 8.96 -36.02
C SER A 95 0.20 7.64 -36.00
N GLU A 96 -0.19 7.31 -37.18
CA GLU A 96 -0.17 6.05 -37.96
C GLU A 96 -0.59 4.75 -37.24
N VAL A 97 -1.66 4.25 -37.83
CA VAL A 97 -2.25 2.93 -37.68
C VAL A 97 -1.30 1.86 -38.20
N VAL A 98 -1.01 0.84 -37.40
CA VAL A 98 -0.54 -0.45 -37.88
C VAL A 98 -1.60 -1.49 -37.51
N GLU A 99 -2.28 -1.98 -38.55
CA GLU A 99 -3.16 -3.15 -38.47
C GLU A 99 -2.33 -4.41 -38.21
N VAL A 100 -2.73 -5.17 -37.21
CA VAL A 100 -2.41 -6.60 -37.12
C VAL A 100 -3.70 -7.37 -36.87
N SER A 101 -3.96 -8.29 -37.79
CA SER A 101 -5.17 -9.06 -37.99
C SER A 101 -5.55 -10.01 -36.87
N ASN A 102 -6.85 -10.14 -36.72
CA ASN A 102 -7.63 -11.12 -35.93
C ASN A 102 -7.23 -12.59 -36.15
N LYS A 103 -7.24 -13.36 -35.07
CA LYS A 103 -7.91 -14.68 -35.06
C LYS A 103 -8.40 -15.02 -33.65
N ASP A 104 -9.72 -15.11 -33.57
CA ASP A 104 -10.60 -15.98 -32.79
C ASP A 104 -10.25 -16.41 -31.34
N PHE A 105 -11.06 -15.89 -30.39
CA PHE A 105 -11.72 -16.72 -29.40
C PHE A 105 -13.04 -16.07 -28.97
N SER A 106 -14.15 -16.69 -29.39
CA SER A 106 -15.52 -16.35 -29.05
C SER A 106 -15.92 -16.97 -27.72
N THR A 107 -16.39 -16.16 -26.77
CA THR A 107 -17.43 -16.52 -25.80
C THR A 107 -18.17 -15.25 -25.35
N PRO A 108 -19.51 -15.28 -25.23
CA PRO A 108 -20.29 -14.05 -25.11
C PRO A 108 -20.43 -13.63 -23.63
N LEU A 109 -20.08 -12.38 -23.33
CA LEU A 109 -20.48 -11.74 -22.08
C LEU A 109 -21.77 -10.92 -22.31
N HIS A 110 -22.70 -11.12 -21.39
CA HIS A 110 -24.00 -10.46 -21.35
C HIS A 110 -23.89 -8.93 -21.38
N SER A 111 -24.76 -8.35 -22.21
CA SER A 111 -24.99 -6.95 -22.42
C SER A 111 -25.27 -6.16 -21.14
N ALA A 112 -24.50 -5.11 -20.91
CA ALA A 112 -24.86 -4.02 -20.02
C ALA A 112 -25.96 -3.18 -20.68
N GLN A 113 -27.17 -3.20 -20.12
CA GLN A 113 -28.28 -2.39 -20.55
C GLN A 113 -28.13 -0.95 -20.07
N ASN A 114 -28.17 -0.02 -21.02
CA ASN A 114 -28.35 1.42 -20.83
C ASN A 114 -29.59 1.70 -20.01
N HIS A 115 -29.48 2.26 -18.83
CA HIS A 115 -30.63 2.86 -18.13
C HIS A 115 -30.96 4.23 -18.74
N LYS A 116 -31.87 4.20 -19.73
CA LYS A 116 -32.64 5.38 -20.10
C LYS A 116 -33.63 5.66 -18.97
N THR A 117 -33.68 6.90 -18.50
CA THR A 117 -34.72 7.43 -17.60
C THR A 117 -36.10 7.11 -18.18
N GLN A 118 -36.77 6.07 -17.67
CA GLN A 118 -38.12 5.72 -18.05
C GLN A 118 -39.06 6.61 -17.27
N LEU A 119 -39.74 7.49 -18.01
CA LEU A 119 -40.96 8.17 -17.55
C LEU A 119 -41.95 7.11 -17.07
N ILE A 120 -42.50 7.29 -15.88
CA ILE A 120 -43.42 6.39 -15.19
C ILE A 120 -44.60 6.03 -16.10
N PRO A 121 -44.82 4.75 -16.46
CA PRO A 121 -46.01 4.37 -17.24
C PRO A 121 -47.25 4.62 -16.41
N ARG A 122 -48.27 5.23 -17.02
CA ARG A 122 -49.56 5.59 -16.37
C ARG A 122 -50.37 4.41 -15.81
N ASN A 123 -49.94 3.16 -15.98
CA ASN A 123 -50.72 1.94 -15.72
C ASN A 123 -50.03 0.91 -14.81
N SER A 124 -49.22 1.33 -13.81
CA SER A 124 -48.79 0.38 -12.78
C SER A 124 -49.74 0.45 -11.57
N GLU A 125 -50.11 -0.68 -11.01
CA GLU A 125 -51.02 -0.77 -9.84
C GLU A 125 -50.55 0.05 -8.66
N LEU A 126 -49.26 0.19 -8.47
CA LEU A 126 -48.60 1.03 -7.43
C LEU A 126 -48.91 2.53 -7.62
N VAL A 127 -48.98 3.02 -8.85
CA VAL A 127 -49.25 4.44 -9.14
C VAL A 127 -50.72 4.78 -8.85
N SER A 128 -51.64 3.80 -8.93
CA SER A 128 -53.05 3.99 -8.58
C SER A 128 -53.28 4.14 -7.06
N PHE A 129 -52.41 3.59 -6.23
CA PHE A 129 -52.46 3.69 -4.76
C PHE A 129 -51.89 4.98 -4.17
N LEU A 130 -51.15 5.76 -4.95
CA LEU A 130 -50.56 7.01 -4.51
C LEU A 130 -51.53 8.19 -4.60
N SER A 131 -51.59 9.02 -3.58
CA SER A 131 -52.38 10.25 -3.64
C SER A 131 -51.85 11.21 -4.71
N PRO A 132 -52.70 12.07 -5.32
CA PRO A 132 -52.27 13.04 -6.32
C PRO A 132 -51.12 13.95 -5.82
N VAL A 133 -51.11 14.28 -4.53
CA VAL A 133 -50.07 15.10 -3.90
C VAL A 133 -48.73 14.36 -3.86
N VAL A 134 -48.75 13.09 -3.50
CA VAL A 134 -47.53 12.26 -3.44
C VAL A 134 -46.98 12.02 -4.84
N ARG A 135 -47.81 11.82 -5.85
CA ARG A 135 -47.39 11.69 -7.27
C ARG A 135 -46.72 12.96 -7.79
N LYS A 136 -47.34 14.13 -7.49
CA LYS A 136 -46.77 15.42 -7.90
C LYS A 136 -45.38 15.65 -7.24
N MET A 137 -45.29 15.35 -5.97
CA MET A 137 -44.07 15.51 -5.20
C MET A 137 -42.96 14.54 -5.61
N ALA A 138 -43.32 13.29 -5.98
CA ALA A 138 -42.37 12.31 -6.51
C ALA A 138 -41.82 12.74 -7.88
N ALA A 139 -42.72 13.27 -8.75
CA ALA A 139 -42.33 13.79 -10.07
C ALA A 139 -41.45 15.04 -9.98
N GLU A 140 -41.74 15.97 -9.06
CA GLU A 140 -40.97 17.20 -8.83
C GLU A 140 -39.57 16.93 -8.25
N ASN A 141 -39.39 15.80 -7.54
CA ASN A 141 -38.11 15.42 -6.91
C ASN A 141 -37.42 14.24 -7.62
N GLY A 142 -37.87 13.86 -8.83
CA GLY A 142 -37.21 12.82 -9.64
C GLY A 142 -37.24 11.41 -9.05
N LEU A 143 -38.13 11.10 -8.09
CA LEU A 143 -38.18 9.80 -7.43
C LEU A 143 -38.69 8.71 -8.41
N SER A 144 -37.92 7.63 -8.52
CA SER A 144 -38.27 6.44 -9.29
C SER A 144 -39.34 5.59 -8.57
N LEU A 145 -39.98 4.65 -9.29
CA LEU A 145 -40.87 3.66 -8.68
C LEU A 145 -40.17 2.81 -7.62
N GLU A 146 -38.91 2.49 -7.83
CA GLU A 146 -38.07 1.75 -6.87
C GLU A 146 -37.84 2.54 -5.59
N ASP A 147 -37.68 3.87 -5.69
CA ASP A 147 -37.50 4.73 -4.52
C ASP A 147 -38.78 4.85 -3.71
N LEU A 148 -39.93 4.92 -4.39
CA LEU A 148 -41.25 4.92 -3.74
C LEU A 148 -41.52 3.61 -3.00
N GLN A 149 -41.05 2.47 -3.49
CA GLN A 149 -41.14 1.17 -2.81
C GLN A 149 -40.30 1.08 -1.52
N LYS A 150 -39.24 1.87 -1.43
CA LYS A 150 -38.37 1.94 -0.23
C LYS A 150 -38.96 2.80 0.88
N ILE A 151 -40.03 3.57 0.59
CA ILE A 151 -40.67 4.43 1.56
C ILE A 151 -41.70 3.63 2.36
N ASN A 152 -41.49 3.47 3.65
CA ASN A 152 -42.49 2.90 4.55
C ASN A 152 -43.63 3.89 4.75
N GLY A 153 -44.79 3.64 4.11
CA GLY A 153 -45.98 4.49 4.27
C GLY A 153 -46.57 4.41 5.68
N THR A 154 -46.78 5.56 6.33
CA THR A 154 -47.40 5.68 7.67
C THR A 154 -48.94 5.85 7.60
N GLY A 155 -49.52 5.83 6.41
CA GLY A 155 -50.97 5.94 6.21
C GLY A 155 -51.70 4.62 6.44
N GLU A 156 -53.06 4.71 6.44
CA GLU A 156 -53.96 3.57 6.57
C GLU A 156 -53.68 2.54 5.44
N ASN A 157 -53.54 1.27 5.82
CA ASN A 157 -53.12 0.17 4.92
C ASN A 157 -51.73 0.36 4.26
N GLY A 158 -50.78 1.02 4.92
CA GLY A 158 -49.43 1.21 4.38
C GLY A 158 -49.33 2.29 3.30
N ARG A 159 -50.30 3.18 3.20
CA ARG A 159 -50.36 4.24 2.19
C ARG A 159 -49.26 5.30 2.45
N ILE A 160 -48.51 5.66 1.42
CA ILE A 160 -47.50 6.71 1.52
C ILE A 160 -48.17 8.08 1.62
N ARG A 161 -47.85 8.82 2.70
CA ARG A 161 -48.28 10.20 2.93
C ARG A 161 -47.23 11.20 2.46
N LYS A 162 -47.65 12.47 2.30
CA LYS A 162 -46.75 13.58 1.98
C LYS A 162 -45.53 13.65 2.95
N GLN A 163 -45.77 13.47 4.23
CA GLN A 163 -44.75 13.50 5.27
C GLN A 163 -43.70 12.38 5.14
N ASP A 164 -44.11 11.21 4.62
CA ASP A 164 -43.16 10.08 4.42
C ASP A 164 -42.21 10.39 3.28
N VAL A 165 -42.70 11.03 2.20
CA VAL A 165 -41.83 11.50 1.10
C VAL A 165 -40.94 12.63 1.56
N GLU A 166 -41.45 13.59 2.32
CA GLU A 166 -40.63 14.67 2.88
C GLU A 166 -39.52 14.13 3.83
N ASN A 167 -39.82 13.09 4.62
CA ASN A 167 -38.84 12.45 5.50
C ASN A 167 -37.80 11.62 4.72
N PHE A 168 -38.22 11.04 3.58
CA PHE A 168 -37.32 10.31 2.70
C PHE A 168 -36.36 11.27 1.95
N LEU A 169 -36.86 12.44 1.56
CA LEU A 169 -36.08 13.50 0.89
C LEU A 169 -35.24 14.33 1.85
N LYS A 170 -35.53 14.32 3.18
CA LYS A 170 -34.59 14.92 4.13
C LYS A 170 -33.26 14.21 4.03
N PRO A 171 -32.13 14.94 3.86
CA PRO A 171 -30.83 14.32 3.81
C PRO A 171 -30.70 13.45 5.06
N ARG A 172 -30.60 12.13 4.89
CA ARG A 172 -30.15 11.25 5.98
C ARG A 172 -28.88 11.89 6.47
N LYS A 173 -28.85 12.30 7.77
CA LYS A 173 -27.59 12.71 8.39
C LYS A 173 -26.60 11.61 8.07
N GLN A 174 -25.79 11.82 7.05
CA GLN A 174 -24.65 10.97 6.80
C GLN A 174 -23.95 10.92 8.17
N LYS A 175 -23.72 9.72 8.66
CA LYS A 175 -22.79 9.56 9.78
C LYS A 175 -21.51 10.22 9.26
N THR A 176 -21.29 11.45 9.70
CA THR A 176 -20.01 12.11 9.51
C THR A 176 -18.98 11.12 9.99
N TYR A 177 -18.16 10.66 9.08
CA TYR A 177 -16.98 9.88 9.42
C TYR A 177 -16.11 10.85 10.21
N THR A 178 -16.28 10.85 11.54
CA THR A 178 -15.33 11.53 12.40
C THR A 178 -14.01 10.83 12.12
N PRO A 179 -12.97 11.54 11.62
CA PRO A 179 -11.65 10.96 11.52
C PRO A 179 -11.36 10.37 12.90
N PHE A 180 -10.80 9.16 12.90
CA PHE A 180 -10.45 8.45 14.13
C PHE A 180 -9.47 9.36 14.89
N VAL A 181 -10.01 10.18 15.78
CA VAL A 181 -9.21 10.94 16.74
C VAL A 181 -8.70 9.88 17.70
N GLU A 182 -7.41 9.64 17.69
CA GLU A 182 -6.76 8.80 18.69
C GLU A 182 -7.07 9.38 20.07
N GLU A 183 -8.10 8.84 20.70
CA GLU A 183 -8.31 9.09 22.12
C GLU A 183 -7.07 8.56 22.84
N LYS A 184 -6.26 9.45 23.40
CA LYS A 184 -5.14 9.04 24.25
C LYS A 184 -5.74 8.24 25.41
N LEU A 185 -5.62 6.92 25.32
CA LEU A 185 -6.02 6.02 26.40
C LEU A 185 -5.28 6.44 27.65
N GLN A 186 -6.00 6.96 28.63
CA GLN A 186 -5.46 7.22 29.96
C GLN A 186 -5.39 5.88 30.69
N LEU A 187 -4.18 5.38 30.89
CA LEU A 187 -3.96 4.17 31.68
C LEU A 187 -4.29 4.49 33.15
N LYS A 188 -5.27 3.78 33.69
CA LYS A 188 -5.55 3.81 35.15
C LYS A 188 -4.57 2.89 35.83
N VAL A 189 -3.86 3.39 36.84
CA VAL A 189 -2.88 2.63 37.64
C VAL A 189 -3.56 2.20 38.93
N GLU A 190 -3.58 0.91 39.21
CA GLU A 190 -4.08 0.34 40.47
C GLU A 190 -2.98 0.24 41.52
N LEU A 191 -3.37 -0.01 42.77
CA LEU A 191 -2.41 -0.09 43.88
C LEU A 191 -1.43 -1.28 43.66
N GLY A 192 -0.14 -0.97 43.56
CA GLY A 192 0.93 -1.95 43.30
C GLY A 192 1.39 -2.02 41.84
N GLU A 193 0.74 -1.29 40.93
CA GLU A 193 1.19 -1.15 39.55
C GLU A 193 2.11 0.07 39.36
N ALA A 194 3.07 -0.02 38.47
CA ALA A 194 3.96 1.09 38.13
C ALA A 194 3.94 1.37 36.63
N LEU A 195 3.82 2.64 36.26
CA LEU A 195 4.00 3.10 34.89
C LEU A 195 5.49 3.27 34.59
N GLU A 196 6.05 2.37 33.77
CA GLU A 196 7.42 2.51 33.30
C GLU A 196 7.45 3.24 31.95
N PRO A 197 8.13 4.39 31.86
CA PRO A 197 8.27 5.11 30.61
C PRO A 197 9.17 4.34 29.64
N LEU A 198 8.75 4.21 28.39
CA LEU A 198 9.56 3.61 27.35
C LEU A 198 10.86 4.40 27.15
N SER A 199 11.97 3.69 26.87
CA SER A 199 13.23 4.30 26.47
C SER A 199 13.07 5.13 25.19
N LYS A 200 13.94 6.11 24.97
CA LYS A 200 13.92 6.93 23.73
C LYS A 200 13.98 6.06 22.47
N MET A 201 14.84 5.04 22.48
CA MET A 201 14.97 4.12 21.35
C MET A 201 13.68 3.34 21.10
N ARG A 202 13.05 2.81 22.16
CA ARG A 202 11.79 2.06 22.03
C ARG A 202 10.65 2.93 21.48
N LYS A 203 10.59 4.22 21.88
CA LYS A 203 9.63 5.17 21.32
C LYS A 203 9.83 5.38 19.82
N LEU A 204 11.06 5.59 19.37
CA LEU A 204 11.39 5.73 17.94
C LEU A 204 11.05 4.47 17.14
N ILE A 205 11.34 3.28 17.69
CA ILE A 205 10.96 2.00 17.06
C ILE A 205 9.44 1.93 16.92
N ALA A 206 8.68 2.23 17.99
CA ALA A 206 7.22 2.20 17.99
C ALA A 206 6.63 3.15 16.92
N GLU A 207 7.10 4.39 16.87
CA GLU A 207 6.68 5.38 15.87
C GLU A 207 6.98 4.93 14.44
N ASN A 208 8.16 4.35 14.20
CA ASN A 208 8.52 3.87 12.86
C ASN A 208 7.69 2.65 12.45
N MET A 209 7.44 1.71 13.36
CA MET A 209 6.59 0.55 13.09
C MET A 209 5.14 0.96 12.82
N GLU A 210 4.61 1.90 13.60
CA GLU A 210 3.29 2.43 13.37
C GLU A 210 3.17 3.13 12.02
N LYS A 211 4.11 4.02 11.68
CA LYS A 211 4.15 4.69 10.37
C LYS A 211 4.23 3.69 9.22
N SER A 212 5.05 2.65 9.35
CA SER A 212 5.15 1.59 8.34
C SER A 212 3.83 0.83 8.19
N TRP A 213 3.23 0.41 9.29
CA TRP A 213 1.99 -0.35 9.30
C TRP A 213 0.81 0.43 8.69
N ARG A 214 0.68 1.72 9.01
CA ARG A 214 -0.39 2.58 8.49
C ARG A 214 -0.22 2.95 7.01
N SER A 215 1.02 3.03 6.52
CA SER A 215 1.30 3.56 5.18
C SER A 215 1.55 2.50 4.10
N ILE A 216 1.80 1.26 4.48
CA ILE A 216 2.12 0.18 3.55
C ILE A 216 1.02 -0.89 3.60
N PRO A 217 0.34 -1.18 2.48
CA PRO A 217 -0.54 -2.34 2.38
C PRO A 217 0.31 -3.62 2.31
N HIS A 218 0.62 -4.18 3.50
CA HIS A 218 1.43 -5.38 3.64
C HIS A 218 0.68 -6.62 3.15
N VAL A 219 1.32 -7.39 2.29
CA VAL A 219 0.94 -8.77 1.97
C VAL A 219 2.12 -9.68 2.27
N THR A 220 1.87 -10.88 2.76
CA THR A 220 2.93 -11.86 3.05
C THR A 220 2.66 -13.14 2.26
N THR A 221 3.69 -13.57 1.51
CA THR A 221 3.70 -14.87 0.82
C THR A 221 4.65 -15.82 1.55
N PHE A 222 4.19 -17.05 1.76
CA PHE A 222 4.97 -18.10 2.42
C PHE A 222 5.39 -19.16 1.42
N MET A 223 6.60 -19.71 1.58
CA MET A 223 7.11 -20.78 0.75
C MET A 223 8.02 -21.70 1.56
N ASP A 224 7.76 -23.00 1.51
CA ASP A 224 8.64 -24.00 2.10
C ASP A 224 9.80 -24.33 1.16
N ALA A 225 11.02 -24.33 1.70
CA ALA A 225 12.25 -24.74 1.02
C ALA A 225 12.84 -25.99 1.68
N ASN A 226 13.24 -26.96 0.88
CA ASN A 226 13.98 -28.12 1.35
C ASN A 226 15.47 -27.76 1.48
N VAL A 227 15.90 -27.51 2.70
CA VAL A 227 17.27 -27.07 3.01
C VAL A 227 18.18 -28.20 3.46
N THR A 228 17.83 -29.46 3.17
CA THR A 228 18.59 -30.64 3.62
C THR A 228 20.04 -30.59 3.11
N LYS A 229 20.26 -30.24 1.85
CA LYS A 229 21.61 -30.13 1.28
C LYS A 229 22.39 -28.95 1.88
N LEU A 230 21.75 -27.80 2.07
CA LEU A 230 22.34 -26.64 2.71
C LEU A 230 22.76 -26.94 4.15
N VAL A 231 21.95 -27.71 4.89
CA VAL A 231 22.29 -28.17 6.26
C VAL A 231 23.50 -29.08 6.23
N ALA A 232 23.53 -30.08 5.33
CA ALA A 232 24.66 -30.99 5.16
C ALA A 232 25.94 -30.22 4.81
N TYR A 233 25.85 -29.35 3.78
CA TYR A 233 26.99 -28.51 3.36
C TYR A 233 27.57 -27.70 4.52
N ARG A 234 26.72 -27.03 5.29
CA ARG A 234 27.19 -26.26 6.44
C ARG A 234 27.84 -27.14 7.50
N ASP A 235 27.27 -28.30 7.79
CA ASP A 235 27.77 -29.19 8.84
C ASP A 235 29.11 -29.83 8.46
N GLU A 236 29.32 -30.13 7.20
CA GLU A 236 30.59 -30.64 6.67
C GLU A 236 31.70 -29.56 6.64
N ASN A 237 31.33 -28.31 6.37
CA ASN A 237 32.30 -27.25 6.14
C ASN A 237 32.56 -26.32 7.35
N LYS A 238 31.74 -26.35 8.40
CA LYS A 238 31.76 -25.39 9.52
C LYS A 238 33.09 -25.30 10.26
N GLU A 239 33.76 -26.42 10.46
CA GLU A 239 35.03 -26.49 11.21
C GLU A 239 36.18 -25.95 10.37
N LYS A 240 36.29 -26.41 9.11
CA LYS A 240 37.27 -25.94 8.16
C LYS A 240 37.11 -24.43 7.91
N PHE A 241 35.88 -23.98 7.74
CA PHE A 241 35.57 -22.55 7.55
C PHE A 241 36.01 -21.69 8.73
N LEU A 242 35.78 -22.19 9.97
CA LEU A 242 36.24 -21.49 11.19
C LEU A 242 37.76 -21.43 11.29
N GLN A 243 38.45 -22.51 10.95
CA GLN A 243 39.93 -22.56 10.99
C GLN A 243 40.58 -21.62 9.96
N GLU A 244 40.05 -21.59 8.75
CA GLU A 244 40.58 -20.79 7.65
C GLU A 244 40.24 -19.31 7.73
N ASN A 245 39.04 -18.95 8.23
CA ASN A 245 38.46 -17.60 8.15
C ASN A 245 38.28 -16.91 9.51
N ALA A 246 38.57 -17.60 10.62
CA ALA A 246 38.35 -17.14 11.99
C ALA A 246 36.91 -16.70 12.33
N VAL A 247 35.90 -17.11 11.52
CA VAL A 247 34.50 -16.78 11.64
C VAL A 247 33.64 -18.06 11.54
N LYS A 248 32.58 -18.17 12.33
CA LYS A 248 31.65 -19.32 12.27
C LYS A 248 30.76 -19.24 11.04
N LEU A 249 30.66 -20.33 10.27
CA LEU A 249 29.70 -20.47 9.22
C LEU A 249 28.32 -20.78 9.81
N THR A 250 27.31 -19.97 9.49
CA THR A 250 25.91 -20.17 9.90
C THR A 250 25.01 -20.36 8.70
N TYR A 251 23.86 -20.99 8.89
CA TYR A 251 22.81 -21.10 7.84
C TYR A 251 22.41 -19.73 7.32
N THR A 252 22.30 -18.72 8.21
CA THR A 252 21.94 -17.35 7.85
C THR A 252 22.87 -16.77 6.80
N HIS A 253 24.21 -17.00 6.90
CA HIS A 253 25.16 -16.48 5.93
C HIS A 253 24.98 -17.06 4.54
N LEU A 254 24.70 -18.38 4.45
CA LEU A 254 24.40 -19.07 3.20
C LEU A 254 23.11 -18.55 2.58
N ILE A 255 22.07 -18.38 3.41
CA ILE A 255 20.76 -17.87 2.97
C ILE A 255 20.87 -16.39 2.55
N MET A 256 21.61 -15.56 3.28
CA MET A 256 21.85 -14.17 2.89
C MET A 256 22.49 -14.08 1.49
N LYS A 257 23.45 -14.96 1.18
CA LYS A 257 24.02 -15.04 -0.18
C LYS A 257 22.96 -15.45 -1.21
N ALA A 258 22.14 -16.45 -0.92
CA ALA A 258 21.06 -16.89 -1.80
C ALA A 258 20.05 -15.74 -2.06
N VAL A 259 19.72 -14.94 -1.03
CA VAL A 259 18.85 -13.76 -1.15
C VAL A 259 19.49 -12.68 -2.02
N VAL A 260 20.77 -12.37 -1.81
CA VAL A 260 21.49 -11.38 -2.61
C VAL A 260 21.51 -11.78 -4.08
N ASP A 261 21.73 -13.05 -4.38
CA ASP A 261 21.73 -13.53 -5.75
C ASP A 261 20.31 -13.49 -6.38
N ALA A 262 19.25 -13.76 -5.62
CA ALA A 262 17.87 -13.59 -6.07
C ALA A 262 17.52 -12.11 -6.31
N VAL A 263 17.98 -11.19 -5.47
CA VAL A 263 17.78 -9.73 -5.64
C VAL A 263 18.41 -9.24 -6.96
N LYS A 264 19.54 -9.80 -7.40
CA LYS A 264 20.13 -9.46 -8.71
C LYS A 264 19.23 -9.84 -9.89
N VAL A 265 18.45 -10.93 -9.75
CA VAL A 265 17.51 -11.39 -10.78
C VAL A 265 16.22 -10.57 -10.74
N TYR A 266 15.80 -10.16 -9.56
CA TYR A 266 14.57 -9.40 -9.33
C TYR A 266 14.86 -8.05 -8.64
N PRO A 267 15.45 -7.06 -9.32
CA PRO A 267 15.94 -5.82 -8.73
C PRO A 267 14.85 -4.93 -8.13
N THR A 268 13.61 -5.06 -8.59
CA THR A 268 12.46 -4.33 -8.02
C THR A 268 12.29 -4.58 -6.52
N LEU A 269 12.68 -5.77 -6.00
CA LEU A 269 12.67 -6.06 -4.56
C LEU A 269 13.72 -5.25 -3.78
N ASN A 270 14.72 -4.68 -4.48
CA ASN A 270 15.78 -3.84 -3.94
C ASN A 270 15.48 -2.35 -4.12
N SER A 271 14.26 -1.95 -3.92
CA SER A 271 13.80 -0.58 -4.16
C SER A 271 13.40 0.15 -2.90
N TRP A 272 13.43 1.46 -2.97
CA TRP A 272 12.81 2.36 -2.03
C TRP A 272 11.57 2.99 -2.64
N PHE A 273 10.52 3.15 -1.85
CA PHE A 273 9.28 3.77 -2.26
C PHE A 273 8.80 4.81 -1.26
N ASN A 274 8.48 6.02 -1.73
CA ASN A 274 8.08 7.17 -0.91
C ASN A 274 6.61 7.57 -1.06
N ASN A 275 5.75 6.75 -1.67
CA ASN A 275 4.36 6.92 -2.08
C ASN A 275 4.14 7.58 -3.45
N GLU A 276 5.15 8.17 -4.05
CA GLU A 276 5.07 8.84 -5.36
C GLU A 276 6.07 8.23 -6.34
N GLU A 277 7.29 7.97 -5.87
CA GLU A 277 8.40 7.54 -6.69
C GLU A 277 8.98 6.21 -6.22
N LEU A 278 9.27 5.32 -7.16
CA LEU A 278 10.01 4.08 -6.94
C LEU A 278 11.46 4.28 -7.36
N LEU A 279 12.37 4.14 -6.40
CA LEU A 279 13.81 4.20 -6.65
C LEU A 279 14.42 2.80 -6.55
N GLU A 280 14.67 2.16 -7.68
CA GLU A 280 15.42 0.92 -7.75
C GLU A 280 16.89 1.15 -7.43
N LYS A 281 17.40 0.52 -6.39
CA LYS A 281 18.77 0.73 -5.90
C LYS A 281 19.74 -0.19 -6.65
N LYS A 282 20.82 0.37 -7.15
CA LYS A 282 21.88 -0.39 -7.84
C LYS A 282 22.67 -1.29 -6.89
N ASN A 283 22.89 -0.81 -5.67
CA ASN A 283 23.62 -1.53 -4.64
C ASN A 283 22.66 -2.26 -3.72
N VAL A 284 23.00 -3.48 -3.34
CA VAL A 284 22.27 -4.26 -2.34
C VAL A 284 22.91 -4.01 -0.98
N ASN A 285 22.27 -3.18 -0.17
CA ASN A 285 22.65 -2.98 1.24
C ASN A 285 21.72 -3.88 2.09
N LEU A 286 22.25 -5.06 2.42
CA LEU A 286 21.45 -6.12 3.02
C LEU A 286 21.36 -5.94 4.53
N GLY A 287 20.18 -5.59 5.02
CA GLY A 287 19.86 -5.51 6.44
C GLY A 287 19.71 -6.88 7.08
N PHE A 288 20.13 -7.01 8.31
CA PHE A 288 19.89 -8.20 9.12
C PHE A 288 19.54 -7.84 10.57
N ALA A 289 18.62 -8.61 11.17
CA ALA A 289 18.19 -8.36 12.53
C ALA A 289 19.28 -8.79 13.52
N ALA A 290 19.71 -7.88 14.39
CA ALA A 290 20.66 -8.12 15.46
C ALA A 290 20.06 -7.75 16.82
N ALA A 291 20.14 -8.68 17.80
CA ALA A 291 19.70 -8.43 19.16
C ALA A 291 20.75 -7.63 19.93
N LEU A 292 20.28 -6.61 20.66
CA LEU A 292 21.10 -5.80 21.56
C LEU A 292 21.05 -6.39 22.99
N PRO A 293 22.05 -6.06 23.84
CA PRO A 293 22.10 -6.54 25.22
C PRO A 293 20.89 -6.12 26.09
N ASP A 294 20.27 -5.00 25.74
CA ASP A 294 19.08 -4.44 26.41
C ASP A 294 17.75 -5.07 25.95
N GLY A 295 17.81 -6.14 25.14
CA GLY A 295 16.65 -6.82 24.59
C GLY A 295 15.97 -6.10 23.41
N ASN A 296 16.52 -4.95 22.97
CA ASN A 296 16.06 -4.30 21.75
C ASN A 296 16.61 -5.00 20.52
N LEU A 297 15.91 -4.81 19.39
CA LEU A 297 16.34 -5.29 18.08
C LEU A 297 16.77 -4.08 17.24
N ILE A 298 17.89 -4.21 16.54
CA ILE A 298 18.36 -3.25 15.54
C ILE A 298 18.61 -3.96 14.23
N VAL A 299 18.51 -3.24 13.13
CA VAL A 299 18.70 -3.77 11.77
C VAL A 299 19.91 -3.07 11.14
N PRO A 300 21.15 -3.49 11.43
CA PRO A 300 22.31 -3.05 10.68
C PRO A 300 22.31 -3.66 9.29
N ASN A 301 23.18 -3.14 8.40
CA ASN A 301 23.28 -3.64 7.03
C ASN A 301 24.73 -3.87 6.59
N ILE A 302 24.87 -4.79 5.63
CA ILE A 302 26.09 -5.05 4.88
C ILE A 302 26.00 -4.25 3.59
N LYS A 303 26.94 -3.34 3.38
CA LYS A 303 26.98 -2.52 2.16
C LYS A 303 27.47 -3.34 0.95
N ASN A 304 26.87 -3.07 -0.21
CA ASN A 304 27.29 -3.66 -1.49
C ASN A 304 27.38 -5.19 -1.46
N ALA A 305 26.45 -5.85 -0.79
CA ALA A 305 26.42 -7.30 -0.61
C ALA A 305 26.42 -8.10 -1.93
N GLN A 306 26.00 -7.47 -3.05
CA GLN A 306 26.01 -8.08 -4.39
C GLN A 306 27.43 -8.47 -4.87
N ASN A 307 28.47 -7.86 -4.31
CA ASN A 307 29.86 -8.09 -4.69
C ASN A 307 30.59 -9.04 -3.72
N LEU A 308 29.91 -9.49 -2.65
CA LEU A 308 30.53 -10.24 -1.58
C LEU A 308 30.35 -11.75 -1.73
N SER A 309 31.39 -12.48 -1.38
CA SER A 309 31.37 -13.93 -1.16
C SER A 309 30.68 -14.28 0.16
N VAL A 310 30.35 -15.55 0.37
CA VAL A 310 29.80 -16.05 1.66
C VAL A 310 30.78 -15.76 2.80
N ILE A 311 32.09 -15.85 2.57
CA ILE A 311 33.13 -15.59 3.56
C ILE A 311 33.06 -14.13 4.01
N GLU A 312 33.05 -13.19 3.07
CA GLU A 312 33.00 -11.76 3.34
C GLU A 312 31.69 -11.37 4.02
N ILE A 313 30.56 -11.94 3.62
CA ILE A 313 29.26 -11.77 4.29
C ILE A 313 29.39 -12.22 5.76
N ALA A 314 29.94 -13.41 6.01
CA ALA A 314 30.08 -13.95 7.37
C ALA A 314 31.00 -13.07 8.24
N GLN A 315 32.09 -12.56 7.68
CA GLN A 315 33.01 -11.65 8.36
C GLN A 315 32.31 -10.34 8.72
N GLN A 316 31.61 -9.70 7.77
CA GLN A 316 30.92 -8.45 8.02
C GLN A 316 29.78 -8.60 9.02
N VAL A 317 28.97 -9.67 8.94
CA VAL A 317 27.92 -9.96 9.93
C VAL A 317 28.52 -10.11 11.33
N SER A 318 29.66 -10.84 11.46
CA SER A 318 30.32 -11.05 12.74
C SER A 318 30.90 -9.75 13.34
N GLU A 319 31.52 -8.93 12.49
CA GLU A 319 32.10 -7.64 12.90
C GLU A 319 31.01 -6.66 13.33
N ILE A 320 29.98 -6.46 12.47
CA ILE A 320 28.85 -5.56 12.76
C ILE A 320 28.07 -6.05 13.99
N GLY A 321 27.83 -7.37 14.10
CA GLY A 321 27.17 -7.97 15.26
C GLY A 321 27.94 -7.74 16.56
N THR A 322 29.29 -7.78 16.51
CA THR A 322 30.14 -7.47 17.64
C THR A 322 30.07 -5.99 18.01
N ARG A 323 30.07 -5.09 17.02
CA ARG A 323 29.84 -3.65 17.26
C ARG A 323 28.47 -3.37 17.86
N ALA A 324 27.43 -4.06 17.39
CA ALA A 324 26.08 -3.94 17.93
C ALA A 324 26.02 -4.31 19.41
N LYS A 325 26.54 -5.48 19.77
CA LYS A 325 26.60 -5.95 21.17
C LYS A 325 27.38 -5.01 22.10
N ASN A 326 28.38 -4.32 21.58
CA ASN A 326 29.20 -3.38 22.34
C ASN A 326 28.66 -1.94 22.32
N GLY A 327 27.51 -1.66 21.72
CA GLY A 327 26.96 -0.32 21.58
C GLY A 327 27.81 0.62 20.72
N LYS A 328 28.63 0.08 19.80
CA LYS A 328 29.61 0.81 18.96
C LYS A 328 29.20 0.82 17.47
N LEU A 329 27.91 0.69 17.15
CA LEU A 329 27.44 0.83 15.78
C LEU A 329 27.67 2.27 15.27
N LYS A 330 28.12 2.37 14.05
CA LYS A 330 28.23 3.65 13.35
C LYS A 330 26.91 4.00 12.68
N PRO A 331 26.60 5.28 12.44
CA PRO A 331 25.41 5.67 11.67
C PRO A 331 25.32 4.96 10.31
N ASP A 332 26.46 4.79 9.63
CA ASP A 332 26.53 4.11 8.33
C ASP A 332 26.16 2.61 8.40
N ASP A 333 26.36 1.97 9.56
CA ASP A 333 25.97 0.56 9.75
C ASP A 333 24.44 0.34 9.71
N ILE A 334 23.64 1.41 9.91
CA ILE A 334 22.16 1.31 10.01
C ILE A 334 21.43 2.10 8.94
N GLN A 335 22.12 2.96 8.19
CA GLN A 335 21.51 3.78 7.13
C GLN A 335 21.55 3.07 5.78
N ASP A 336 20.69 3.51 4.85
CA ASP A 336 20.65 3.08 3.46
C ASP A 336 20.39 1.59 3.22
N THR A 337 19.75 0.91 4.14
CA THR A 337 19.30 -0.48 3.95
C THR A 337 18.30 -0.56 2.79
N THR A 338 18.52 -1.51 1.87
CA THR A 338 17.68 -1.65 0.69
C THR A 338 16.78 -2.89 0.71
N PHE A 339 17.21 -3.95 1.36
CA PHE A 339 16.44 -5.16 1.62
C PHE A 339 16.83 -5.74 2.98
N THR A 340 15.87 -6.30 3.71
CA THR A 340 16.12 -6.83 5.06
C THR A 340 15.84 -8.33 5.14
N VAL A 341 16.72 -9.07 5.82
CA VAL A 341 16.51 -10.46 6.22
C VAL A 341 16.39 -10.53 7.75
N SER A 342 15.26 -11.03 8.23
CA SER A 342 14.98 -11.26 9.64
C SER A 342 15.02 -12.76 9.93
N ASN A 343 15.71 -13.20 10.98
CA ASN A 343 15.76 -14.61 11.37
C ASN A 343 14.96 -14.81 12.66
N THR A 344 13.69 -15.17 12.53
CA THR A 344 12.80 -15.50 13.66
C THR A 344 12.93 -16.95 14.09
N GLY A 345 13.46 -17.81 13.21
CA GLY A 345 13.66 -19.22 13.47
C GLY A 345 14.67 -19.51 14.60
N MET A 346 15.58 -18.61 14.86
CA MET A 346 16.50 -18.71 16.00
C MET A 346 15.79 -18.70 17.37
N PHE A 347 14.55 -18.21 17.41
CA PHE A 347 13.68 -18.19 18.59
C PHE A 347 12.62 -19.30 18.56
N GLY A 348 12.68 -20.21 17.57
CA GLY A 348 11.79 -21.33 17.43
C GLY A 348 10.54 -21.06 16.57
N SER A 349 10.37 -19.89 15.99
CA SER A 349 9.22 -19.58 15.12
C SER A 349 9.34 -20.30 13.79
N GLU A 350 8.26 -20.94 13.33
CA GLU A 350 8.20 -21.64 12.04
C GLU A 350 8.03 -20.66 10.88
N SER A 351 7.30 -19.57 11.09
CA SER A 351 7.03 -18.52 10.11
C SER A 351 6.72 -17.22 10.82
N GLY A 352 6.58 -16.12 10.07
CA GLY A 352 6.20 -14.83 10.62
C GLY A 352 5.77 -13.86 9.53
N THR A 353 5.12 -12.76 9.93
CA THR A 353 4.71 -11.66 9.05
C THR A 353 5.47 -10.40 9.43
N PRO A 354 6.72 -10.21 8.96
CA PRO A 354 7.54 -9.08 9.36
C PRO A 354 6.97 -7.77 8.81
N ILE A 355 7.11 -6.69 9.58
CA ILE A 355 6.75 -5.34 9.16
C ILE A 355 7.91 -4.76 8.34
N ILE A 356 7.58 -4.17 7.19
CA ILE A 356 8.56 -3.56 6.29
C ILE A 356 9.07 -2.25 6.91
N SER A 357 10.40 -2.08 6.96
CA SER A 357 11.00 -0.81 7.39
C SER A 357 11.08 0.17 6.23
N ARG A 358 10.32 1.26 6.30
CA ARG A 358 10.39 2.31 5.27
C ARG A 358 11.82 2.86 5.14
N PRO A 359 12.25 3.21 3.91
CA PRO A 359 11.52 3.23 2.63
C PRO A 359 11.59 1.93 1.81
N GLN A 360 12.04 0.80 2.39
CA GLN A 360 12.11 -0.49 1.69
C GLN A 360 10.72 -0.96 1.23
N VAL A 361 10.68 -1.78 0.17
CA VAL A 361 9.44 -2.35 -0.38
C VAL A 361 9.18 -3.79 0.06
N ALA A 362 10.17 -4.47 0.65
CA ALA A 362 10.02 -5.85 1.09
C ALA A 362 10.97 -6.20 2.25
N VAL A 363 10.62 -7.27 2.97
CA VAL A 363 11.41 -7.89 4.03
C VAL A 363 11.19 -9.39 4.03
N LEU A 364 12.25 -10.18 4.17
CA LEU A 364 12.19 -11.64 4.26
C LEU A 364 12.40 -12.09 5.70
N ALA A 365 11.47 -12.90 6.24
CA ALA A 365 11.68 -13.61 7.48
C ALA A 365 12.02 -15.08 7.21
N LEU A 366 13.01 -15.58 7.96
CA LEU A 366 13.45 -16.98 7.94
C LEU A 366 12.84 -17.70 9.14
N GLY A 367 12.14 -18.79 8.88
CA GLY A 367 11.61 -19.69 9.89
C GLY A 367 12.69 -20.63 10.46
N ASN A 368 12.30 -21.42 11.46
CA ASN A 368 13.15 -22.47 12.02
C ASN A 368 13.34 -23.62 11.01
N ILE A 369 14.51 -24.26 11.04
CA ILE A 369 14.74 -25.47 10.27
C ILE A 369 14.15 -26.64 11.05
N LEU A 370 13.12 -27.26 10.47
CA LEU A 370 12.41 -28.38 11.08
C LEU A 370 12.61 -29.66 10.28
N ARG A 371 12.65 -30.79 10.99
CA ARG A 371 12.61 -32.12 10.34
C ARG A 371 11.15 -32.44 10.02
N ARG A 372 10.84 -32.54 8.73
CA ARG A 372 9.50 -32.92 8.24
C ARG A 372 9.57 -34.13 7.31
N ALA A 373 8.51 -34.92 7.29
CA ALA A 373 8.32 -35.91 6.25
C ALA A 373 8.07 -35.19 4.92
N TRP A 374 8.85 -35.53 3.91
CA TRP A 374 8.80 -34.86 2.60
C TRP A 374 8.83 -35.91 1.50
N ILE A 375 8.03 -35.70 0.46
CA ILE A 375 8.06 -36.57 -0.72
C ILE A 375 9.22 -36.14 -1.60
N VAL A 376 10.12 -37.04 -1.92
CA VAL A 376 11.29 -36.84 -2.81
C VAL A 376 11.18 -37.85 -3.95
N ASP A 377 11.45 -37.37 -5.16
CA ASP A 377 11.62 -38.25 -6.32
C ASP A 377 13.07 -38.77 -6.33
N GLU A 378 13.26 -40.07 -6.21
CA GLU A 378 14.55 -40.72 -6.41
C GLU A 378 14.45 -41.71 -7.60
N ASN A 379 14.97 -41.32 -8.74
CA ASN A 379 14.98 -42.08 -9.97
C ASN A 379 13.59 -42.46 -10.52
N GLY A 380 12.60 -41.59 -10.35
CA GLY A 380 11.23 -41.78 -10.79
C GLY A 380 10.35 -42.52 -9.77
N GLU A 381 10.86 -42.80 -8.57
CA GLU A 381 10.10 -43.34 -7.45
C GLU A 381 9.89 -42.28 -6.37
N GLU A 382 8.62 -42.04 -6.00
CA GLU A 382 8.29 -41.14 -4.88
C GLU A 382 8.56 -41.86 -3.56
N LYS A 383 9.42 -41.25 -2.74
CA LYS A 383 9.75 -41.75 -1.39
C LYS A 383 9.47 -40.69 -0.33
N MET A 384 8.90 -41.10 0.79
CA MET A 384 8.74 -40.23 1.94
C MET A 384 9.99 -40.32 2.80
N LEU A 385 10.77 -39.21 2.81
CA LEU A 385 12.02 -39.13 3.58
C LEU A 385 11.97 -37.98 4.58
N PRO A 386 12.66 -38.11 5.75
CA PRO A 386 12.81 -37.02 6.69
C PRO A 386 13.75 -35.96 6.10
N GLN A 387 13.24 -34.79 5.75
CA GLN A 387 14.00 -33.68 5.21
C GLN A 387 14.05 -32.50 6.18
N SER A 388 15.08 -31.68 6.06
CA SER A 388 15.17 -30.39 6.74
C SER A 388 14.44 -29.34 5.91
N VAL A 389 13.39 -28.74 6.48
CA VAL A 389 12.52 -27.80 5.79
C VAL A 389 12.52 -26.47 6.54
N MET A 390 12.58 -25.38 5.80
CA MET A 390 12.47 -24.02 6.33
C MET A 390 11.35 -23.29 5.60
N THR A 391 10.50 -22.57 6.33
CA THR A 391 9.51 -21.67 5.73
C THR A 391 10.13 -20.30 5.54
N LEU A 392 10.07 -19.78 4.32
CA LEU A 392 10.41 -18.41 3.92
C LEU A 392 9.13 -17.57 3.96
N SER A 393 9.16 -16.41 4.60
CA SER A 393 8.02 -15.50 4.71
C SER A 393 8.43 -14.14 4.15
N LEU A 394 7.94 -13.78 2.97
CA LEU A 394 8.21 -12.49 2.32
C LEU A 394 7.04 -11.55 2.52
N SER A 395 7.22 -10.51 3.31
CA SER A 395 6.28 -9.38 3.37
C SER A 395 6.71 -8.30 2.38
N TYR A 396 5.75 -7.77 1.62
CA TYR A 396 6.01 -6.79 0.57
C TYR A 396 4.90 -5.74 0.47
N ASP A 397 5.26 -4.58 -0.08
CA ASP A 397 4.33 -3.50 -0.39
C ASP A 397 3.54 -3.85 -1.66
N HIS A 398 2.24 -4.14 -1.49
CA HIS A 398 1.39 -4.61 -2.61
C HIS A 398 1.09 -3.52 -3.64
N ARG A 399 1.47 -2.28 -3.40
CA ARG A 399 1.41 -1.21 -4.40
C ARG A 399 2.48 -1.35 -5.47
N ILE A 400 3.60 -2.03 -5.15
CA ILE A 400 4.80 -2.15 -6.00
C ILE A 400 5.03 -3.60 -6.42
N ILE A 401 4.80 -4.55 -5.53
CA ILE A 401 5.09 -5.97 -5.73
C ILE A 401 3.78 -6.72 -5.70
N ASP A 402 3.48 -7.44 -6.77
CA ASP A 402 2.35 -8.35 -6.84
C ASP A 402 2.72 -9.77 -6.35
N GLY A 403 1.69 -10.61 -6.17
CA GLY A 403 1.87 -11.98 -5.71
C GLY A 403 2.68 -12.85 -6.68
N ALA A 404 2.65 -12.55 -7.99
CA ALA A 404 3.41 -13.30 -9.00
C ALA A 404 4.90 -12.98 -8.90
N LEU A 405 5.27 -11.71 -8.77
CA LEU A 405 6.66 -11.29 -8.57
C LEU A 405 7.22 -11.81 -7.23
N ALA A 406 6.43 -11.69 -6.14
CA ALA A 406 6.81 -12.21 -4.83
C ALA A 406 7.07 -13.73 -4.85
N SER A 407 6.21 -14.49 -5.51
CA SER A 407 6.36 -15.95 -5.64
C SER A 407 7.57 -16.34 -6.50
N LYS A 408 7.82 -15.63 -7.60
CA LYS A 408 9.02 -15.85 -8.45
C LYS A 408 10.31 -15.58 -7.68
N PHE A 409 10.34 -14.49 -6.90
CA PHE A 409 11.48 -14.14 -6.07
C PHE A 409 11.76 -15.20 -4.99
N LEU A 410 10.72 -15.66 -4.27
CA LEU A 410 10.85 -16.75 -3.30
C LEU A 410 11.31 -18.05 -3.95
N THR A 411 10.82 -18.36 -5.14
CA THR A 411 11.24 -19.54 -5.92
C THR A 411 12.74 -19.46 -6.27
N GLU A 412 13.25 -18.30 -6.64
CA GLU A 412 14.68 -18.13 -6.93
C GLU A 412 15.53 -18.29 -5.66
N ILE A 413 15.10 -17.71 -4.51
CA ILE A 413 15.78 -17.93 -3.22
C ILE A 413 15.79 -19.42 -2.88
N LYS A 414 14.63 -20.08 -2.96
CA LYS A 414 14.51 -21.53 -2.72
C LYS A 414 15.48 -22.32 -3.58
N LYS A 415 15.50 -22.08 -4.89
CA LYS A 415 16.42 -22.72 -5.83
C LYS A 415 17.87 -22.52 -5.43
N ASN A 416 18.28 -21.28 -5.08
CA ASN A 416 19.63 -20.96 -4.65
C ASN A 416 20.01 -21.67 -3.31
N MET A 417 19.03 -21.92 -2.44
CA MET A 417 19.23 -22.67 -1.18
C MET A 417 19.28 -24.18 -1.37
N GLU A 418 18.61 -24.72 -2.38
CA GLU A 418 18.54 -26.16 -2.68
C GLU A 418 19.71 -26.66 -3.56
N CYS A 419 20.53 -25.73 -4.10
CA CYS A 419 21.66 -26.03 -4.98
C CYS A 419 22.98 -26.33 -4.26
N TYR A 420 23.04 -26.29 -2.92
CA TYR A 420 24.25 -26.60 -2.11
C TYR A 420 24.66 -28.06 -2.19
#